data_e53c72ae06cab2f2a69a4638a4526cdf
#
_entry.id   e53c72ae06cab2f2a69a4638a4526cdf
#
_cell.length_a   1.000
_cell.length_b   1.000
_cell.length_c   1.000
_cell.angle_alpha   90.00
_cell.angle_beta   90.00
_cell.angle_gamma   90.00
#
_symmetry.space_group_name_H-M   'P 1'
#
loop_
_entity.id
_entity.type
_entity.pdbx_description
1 polymer ?
#
loop_
_entity_poly.entity_id
_entity_poly.type
_entity_poly.pdbx_seq_one_letter_code
_entity_poly.pdbx_strand_id
1 'polypeptide(L)'
;INVKDKRRVGKHQTKNIFVKSIFKKILLYNEGIRNGGAIMEIGVIGLGKMGLNLALNLKEHHHKVQGLDISSTAVSQARENDIPAYQEISEFLATFEQKKIIWLMLPAGEITENMLRKLFPKLGPGDIIIEGGNSYYKDSIRRAEEFQKNEIGYLDCGTSGGIEGARHQACLMIGGDKETFLSVEQLFKDVAIERGYLYAGASGSGHFLKMIHNGIEYGMMQAIGEGFQLVQKSEYAFDLEQVARVWNHGSVIRGWLMEIMEDQLNEHPNLSNYRGIVSASGEAKWTVETALEMAVPVPVIATSLFMRNLSQEEDSFSAKVVSALRNGFGGHEIVEKGE
;
A
#
# COMPACT_ATOMS: atom_id res chain seq x y z
N ILE A 1 -44.04 3.21 28.38
CA ILE A 1 -42.83 2.32 28.33
C ILE A 1 -41.60 3.21 28.39
N ASN A 2 -40.80 3.02 29.43
CA ASN A 2 -39.87 3.98 30.03
C ASN A 2 -38.53 3.99 29.24
N VAL A 3 -38.07 5.16 28.85
CA VAL A 3 -36.84 5.42 28.05
C VAL A 3 -35.54 4.98 28.76
N LYS A 4 -35.59 4.59 30.03
CA LYS A 4 -34.44 4.11 30.80
C LYS A 4 -34.00 2.66 30.50
N ASP A 5 -34.84 1.84 29.89
CA ASP A 5 -34.51 0.43 29.62
C ASP A 5 -33.74 0.23 28.33
N LYS A 6 -33.85 1.12 27.34
CA LYS A 6 -33.04 1.02 26.08
C LYS A 6 -31.55 1.29 26.26
N ARG A 7 -31.13 2.04 27.28
CA ARG A 7 -29.70 2.32 27.54
C ARG A 7 -28.97 1.18 28.29
N ARG A 8 -29.68 0.25 28.90
CA ARG A 8 -29.07 -0.91 29.57
C ARG A 8 -28.77 -2.05 28.62
N VAL A 9 -29.57 -2.25 27.56
CA VAL A 9 -29.37 -3.32 26.57
C VAL A 9 -28.16 -3.03 25.67
N GLY A 10 -27.95 -1.77 25.26
CA GLY A 10 -26.79 -1.39 24.41
C GLY A 10 -25.42 -1.56 25.11
N LYS A 11 -25.34 -1.30 26.42
CA LYS A 11 -24.11 -1.47 27.21
C LYS A 11 -23.72 -2.93 27.47
N HIS A 12 -24.65 -3.86 27.44
CA HIS A 12 -24.36 -5.28 27.58
C HIS A 12 -23.93 -5.93 26.25
N GLN A 13 -24.44 -5.46 25.12
CA GLN A 13 -24.02 -5.95 23.80
C GLN A 13 -22.60 -5.49 23.45
N THR A 14 -22.25 -4.23 23.67
CA THR A 14 -20.89 -3.73 23.45
C THR A 14 -19.85 -4.38 24.36
N LYS A 15 -20.16 -4.63 25.63
CA LYS A 15 -19.27 -5.41 26.52
C LYS A 15 -19.06 -6.84 26.03
N ASN A 16 -20.10 -7.50 25.52
CA ASN A 16 -19.99 -8.87 25.02
C ASN A 16 -19.17 -8.96 23.71
N ILE A 17 -19.24 -7.94 22.86
CA ILE A 17 -18.43 -7.89 21.63
C ILE A 17 -16.95 -7.65 21.99
N PHE A 18 -16.67 -6.75 22.92
CA PHE A 18 -15.32 -6.46 23.39
C PHE A 18 -14.68 -7.66 24.11
N VAL A 19 -15.44 -8.34 24.99
CA VAL A 19 -14.98 -9.58 25.66
C VAL A 19 -14.78 -10.73 24.66
N LYS A 20 -15.65 -10.91 23.68
CA LYS A 20 -15.46 -11.91 22.62
C LYS A 20 -14.25 -11.60 21.73
N SER A 21 -13.96 -10.33 21.45
CA SER A 21 -12.76 -9.91 20.73
C SER A 21 -11.49 -10.22 21.53
N ILE A 22 -11.48 -9.93 22.83
CA ILE A 22 -10.36 -10.26 23.72
C ILE A 22 -10.18 -11.79 23.84
N PHE A 23 -11.26 -12.56 24.02
CA PHE A 23 -11.19 -14.03 24.06
C PHE A 23 -10.70 -14.62 22.73
N LYS A 24 -11.13 -14.07 21.60
CA LYS A 24 -10.63 -14.47 20.28
C LYS A 24 -9.14 -14.14 20.11
N LYS A 25 -8.69 -12.97 20.60
CA LYS A 25 -7.26 -12.60 20.63
C LYS A 25 -6.44 -13.51 21.54
N ILE A 26 -6.97 -13.90 22.72
CA ILE A 26 -6.31 -14.84 23.63
C ILE A 26 -6.27 -16.26 23.05
N LEU A 27 -7.31 -16.69 22.33
CA LEU A 27 -7.32 -17.99 21.65
C LEU A 27 -6.30 -18.03 20.51
N LEU A 28 -6.24 -16.98 19.68
CA LEU A 28 -5.26 -16.82 18.60
C LEU A 28 -3.83 -16.71 19.16
N TYR A 29 -3.65 -16.03 20.31
CA TYR A 29 -2.39 -15.99 21.06
C TYR A 29 -1.92 -17.39 21.50
N ASN A 30 -2.84 -18.19 22.06
CA ASN A 30 -2.54 -19.55 22.50
C ASN A 30 -2.34 -20.54 21.32
N GLU A 31 -2.97 -20.30 20.17
CA GLU A 31 -2.75 -21.07 18.94
C GLU A 31 -1.43 -20.72 18.25
N GLY A 32 -1.03 -19.45 18.26
CA GLY A 32 0.30 -19.01 17.79
C GLY A 32 1.44 -19.63 18.59
N ILE A 33 1.30 -19.71 19.92
CA ILE A 33 2.27 -20.39 20.79
C ILE A 33 2.27 -21.92 20.55
N ARG A 34 1.14 -22.52 20.17
CA ARG A 34 1.07 -23.95 19.86
C ARG A 34 1.66 -24.32 18.50
N ASN A 35 1.69 -23.39 17.54
CA ASN A 35 2.21 -23.64 16.19
C ASN A 35 3.72 -23.39 16.06
N GLY A 36 4.44 -23.02 17.12
CA GLY A 36 5.91 -23.04 17.18
C GLY A 36 6.63 -22.24 16.09
N GLY A 37 6.07 -21.12 15.64
CA GLY A 37 6.76 -20.22 14.70
C GLY A 37 8.05 -19.69 15.31
N ALA A 38 9.17 -19.78 14.58
CA ALA A 38 10.44 -19.29 15.05
C ALA A 38 10.40 -17.76 15.24
N ILE A 39 10.72 -17.28 16.44
CA ILE A 39 10.93 -15.85 16.69
C ILE A 39 12.14 -15.41 15.89
N MET A 40 11.97 -14.41 15.05
CA MET A 40 13.04 -13.85 14.21
C MET A 40 13.43 -12.45 14.69
N GLU A 41 14.68 -12.08 14.44
CA GLU A 41 15.19 -10.74 14.65
C GLU A 41 15.13 -9.97 13.32
N ILE A 42 14.42 -8.82 13.31
CA ILE A 42 14.11 -8.10 12.08
C ILE A 42 14.38 -6.62 12.26
N GLY A 43 15.05 -6.04 11.29
CA GLY A 43 15.18 -4.59 11.17
C GLY A 43 14.21 -4.03 10.13
N VAL A 44 13.46 -3.02 10.48
CA VAL A 44 12.61 -2.26 9.54
C VAL A 44 13.28 -0.92 9.23
N ILE A 45 13.56 -0.67 7.96
CA ILE A 45 14.14 0.59 7.49
C ILE A 45 13.08 1.41 6.78
N GLY A 46 12.88 2.65 7.26
CA GLY A 46 11.77 3.51 6.85
C GLY A 46 10.59 3.32 7.79
N LEU A 47 10.53 4.17 8.84
CA LEU A 47 9.50 4.14 9.89
C LEU A 47 8.39 5.17 9.65
N GLY A 48 8.11 5.48 8.39
CA GLY A 48 6.94 6.24 7.99
C GLY A 48 5.64 5.46 8.29
N LYS A 49 4.50 5.98 7.82
CA LYS A 49 3.16 5.40 8.11
C LYS A 49 3.09 3.89 7.89
N MET A 50 3.64 3.39 6.77
CA MET A 50 3.61 1.96 6.45
C MET A 50 4.61 1.16 7.29
N GLY A 51 5.87 1.61 7.36
CA GLY A 51 6.93 0.86 8.03
C GLY A 51 6.76 0.75 9.53
N LEU A 52 6.29 1.82 10.20
CA LEU A 52 5.99 1.77 11.63
C LEU A 52 4.85 0.78 11.92
N ASN A 53 3.80 0.80 11.11
CA ASN A 53 2.67 -0.13 11.28
C ASN A 53 3.07 -1.59 11.01
N LEU A 54 3.92 -1.85 10.03
CA LEU A 54 4.51 -3.16 9.80
C LEU A 54 5.37 -3.60 10.99
N ALA A 55 6.22 -2.71 11.52
CA ALA A 55 7.06 -2.99 12.69
C ALA A 55 6.23 -3.33 13.93
N LEU A 56 5.12 -2.63 14.15
CA LEU A 56 4.16 -2.91 15.22
C LEU A 56 3.48 -4.27 15.04
N ASN A 57 3.08 -4.59 13.81
CA ASN A 57 2.47 -5.88 13.47
C ASN A 57 3.46 -7.03 13.77
N LEU A 58 4.70 -6.94 13.28
CA LEU A 58 5.75 -7.92 13.56
C LEU A 58 6.02 -8.07 15.07
N LYS A 59 6.06 -6.96 15.82
CA LYS A 59 6.23 -6.98 17.28
C LYS A 59 5.07 -7.71 17.99
N GLU A 60 3.83 -7.49 17.56
CA GLU A 60 2.66 -8.18 18.11
C GLU A 60 2.69 -9.69 17.88
N HIS A 61 3.39 -10.14 16.84
CA HIS A 61 3.69 -11.56 16.57
C HIS A 61 4.97 -12.05 17.27
N HIS A 62 5.46 -11.29 18.25
CA HIS A 62 6.59 -11.62 19.13
C HIS A 62 7.97 -11.68 18.46
N HIS A 63 8.13 -11.15 17.26
CA HIS A 63 9.44 -10.96 16.66
C HIS A 63 10.24 -9.89 17.40
N LYS A 64 11.57 -10.02 17.41
CA LYS A 64 12.48 -8.99 17.89
C LYS A 64 12.62 -7.93 16.81
N VAL A 65 11.90 -6.81 16.95
CA VAL A 65 11.84 -5.77 15.93
C VAL A 65 12.67 -4.56 16.36
N GLN A 66 13.42 -4.01 15.42
CA GLN A 66 14.14 -2.76 15.55
C GLN A 66 14.01 -1.93 14.28
N GLY A 67 14.17 -0.62 14.38
CA GLY A 67 13.92 0.28 13.30
C GLY A 67 15.06 1.23 12.96
N LEU A 68 15.12 1.66 11.70
CA LEU A 68 16.00 2.74 11.24
C LEU A 68 15.20 3.75 10.43
N ASP A 69 15.33 5.03 10.77
CA ASP A 69 14.82 6.13 9.97
C ASP A 69 15.70 7.36 10.12
N ILE A 70 15.79 8.19 9.08
CA ILE A 70 16.50 9.47 9.10
C ILE A 70 15.76 10.53 9.93
N SER A 71 14.43 10.38 10.07
CA SER A 71 13.57 11.29 10.81
C SER A 71 13.64 11.00 12.31
N SER A 72 14.09 11.98 13.09
CA SER A 72 14.08 11.89 14.55
C SER A 72 12.66 11.71 15.11
N THR A 73 11.66 12.28 14.46
CA THR A 73 10.24 12.11 14.84
C THR A 73 9.79 10.67 14.65
N ALA A 74 10.11 10.04 13.52
CA ALA A 74 9.76 8.64 13.25
C ALA A 74 10.48 7.69 14.24
N VAL A 75 11.75 7.96 14.54
CA VAL A 75 12.51 7.22 15.56
C VAL A 75 11.89 7.36 16.94
N SER A 76 11.47 8.58 17.33
CA SER A 76 10.81 8.80 18.63
C SER A 76 9.48 8.06 18.71
N GLN A 77 8.66 8.12 17.67
CA GLN A 77 7.38 7.38 17.60
C GLN A 77 7.58 5.86 17.71
N ALA A 78 8.60 5.30 17.08
CA ALA A 78 8.91 3.88 17.22
C ALA A 78 9.30 3.53 18.66
N ARG A 79 10.13 4.35 19.31
CA ARG A 79 10.56 4.17 20.71
C ARG A 79 9.40 4.30 21.70
N GLU A 80 8.48 5.23 21.48
CA GLU A 80 7.23 5.36 22.26
C GLU A 80 6.36 4.12 22.19
N ASN A 81 6.50 3.32 21.14
CA ASN A 81 5.85 2.03 20.97
C ASN A 81 6.74 0.83 21.35
N ASP A 82 7.77 1.05 22.17
CA ASP A 82 8.75 0.05 22.61
C ASP A 82 9.42 -0.72 21.45
N ILE A 83 9.72 -0.04 20.36
CA ILE A 83 10.55 -0.55 19.26
C ILE A 83 11.89 0.20 19.33
N PRO A 84 13.01 -0.47 19.61
CA PRO A 84 14.33 0.14 19.49
C PRO A 84 14.52 0.72 18.09
N ALA A 85 14.89 1.99 17.99
CA ALA A 85 15.04 2.65 16.70
C ALA A 85 16.23 3.59 16.66
N TYR A 86 16.84 3.73 15.51
CA TYR A 86 18.12 4.40 15.30
C TYR A 86 18.07 5.34 14.12
N GLN A 87 18.96 6.34 14.09
CA GLN A 87 19.16 7.20 12.91
C GLN A 87 20.42 6.81 12.13
N GLU A 88 21.36 6.12 12.79
CA GLU A 88 22.63 5.73 12.18
C GLU A 88 22.64 4.23 11.83
N ILE A 89 23.02 3.92 10.58
CA ILE A 89 23.06 2.54 10.06
C ILE A 89 24.02 1.67 10.90
N SER A 90 25.14 2.21 11.36
CA SER A 90 26.11 1.46 12.15
C SER A 90 25.55 1.04 13.51
N GLU A 91 24.83 1.91 14.19
CA GLU A 91 24.17 1.60 15.46
C GLU A 91 23.06 0.55 15.25
N PHE A 92 22.23 0.75 14.22
CA PHE A 92 21.17 -0.19 13.88
C PHE A 92 21.72 -1.59 13.57
N LEU A 93 22.75 -1.71 12.74
CA LEU A 93 23.31 -3.01 12.38
C LEU A 93 24.08 -3.68 13.53
N ALA A 94 24.63 -2.92 14.47
CA ALA A 94 25.35 -3.45 15.64
C ALA A 94 24.44 -4.16 16.65
N THR A 95 23.13 -4.00 16.54
CA THR A 95 22.17 -4.62 17.46
C THR A 95 21.81 -6.06 17.09
N PHE A 96 22.07 -6.48 15.85
CA PHE A 96 21.78 -7.84 15.42
C PHE A 96 22.78 -8.83 16.06
N GLU A 97 22.23 -9.83 16.74
CA GLU A 97 22.99 -10.91 17.36
C GLU A 97 23.27 -12.07 16.40
N GLN A 98 22.47 -12.18 15.33
CA GLN A 98 22.48 -13.26 14.37
C GLN A 98 22.44 -12.72 12.93
N LYS A 99 22.00 -13.56 12.00
CA LYS A 99 21.67 -13.23 10.61
C LYS A 99 20.73 -12.02 10.54
N LYS A 100 21.11 -11.03 9.75
CA LYS A 100 20.32 -9.82 9.58
C LYS A 100 19.19 -10.06 8.59
N ILE A 101 17.97 -9.88 9.02
CA ILE A 101 16.78 -9.80 8.16
C ILE A 101 16.33 -8.36 8.18
N ILE A 102 16.42 -7.69 7.05
CA ILE A 102 16.13 -6.25 6.94
C ILE A 102 14.98 -6.04 5.95
N TRP A 103 13.88 -5.48 6.45
CA TRP A 103 12.72 -5.13 5.64
C TRP A 103 12.73 -3.63 5.34
N LEU A 104 12.86 -3.29 4.05
CA LEU A 104 12.87 -1.91 3.57
C LEU A 104 11.45 -1.46 3.24
N MET A 105 11.04 -0.35 3.86
CA MET A 105 9.75 0.32 3.61
C MET A 105 10.01 1.76 3.14
N LEU A 106 10.77 1.89 2.06
CA LEU A 106 11.24 3.15 1.51
C LEU A 106 10.56 3.48 0.17
N PRO A 107 10.46 4.77 -0.20
CA PRO A 107 10.05 5.14 -1.55
C PRO A 107 10.92 4.48 -2.62
N ALA A 108 10.28 4.00 -3.68
CA ALA A 108 10.95 3.42 -4.84
C ALA A 108 11.95 4.41 -5.50
N GLY A 109 12.89 3.87 -6.25
CA GLY A 109 13.88 4.66 -6.99
C GLY A 109 15.12 5.00 -6.17
N GLU A 110 15.61 6.24 -6.26
CA GLU A 110 16.91 6.65 -5.72
C GLU A 110 17.06 6.46 -4.20
N ILE A 111 15.98 6.66 -3.44
CA ILE A 111 16.02 6.53 -1.97
C ILE A 111 16.33 5.09 -1.59
N THR A 112 15.60 4.14 -2.16
CA THR A 112 15.85 2.71 -1.96
C THR A 112 17.23 2.31 -2.48
N GLU A 113 17.62 2.77 -3.67
CA GLU A 113 18.93 2.48 -4.27
C GLU A 113 20.09 2.96 -3.38
N ASN A 114 19.99 4.19 -2.87
CA ASN A 114 21.01 4.76 -1.99
C ASN A 114 21.11 4.03 -0.64
N MET A 115 19.99 3.57 -0.10
CA MET A 115 19.99 2.77 1.13
C MET A 115 20.64 1.40 0.89
N LEU A 116 20.26 0.71 -0.17
CA LEU A 116 20.84 -0.58 -0.53
C LEU A 116 22.35 -0.49 -0.76
N ARG A 117 22.82 0.58 -1.43
CA ARG A 117 24.25 0.84 -1.65
C ARG A 117 25.03 1.06 -0.33
N LYS A 118 24.39 1.66 0.68
CA LYS A 118 24.99 1.84 2.01
C LYS A 118 24.99 0.55 2.84
N LEU A 119 24.00 -0.31 2.66
CA LEU A 119 23.86 -1.58 3.37
C LEU A 119 24.77 -2.66 2.79
N PHE A 120 24.87 -2.77 1.49
CA PHE A 120 25.57 -3.82 0.77
C PHE A 120 26.96 -4.16 1.35
N PRO A 121 27.89 -3.18 1.58
CA PRO A 121 29.21 -3.49 2.13
C PRO A 121 29.21 -3.89 3.60
N LYS A 122 28.08 -3.86 4.28
CA LYS A 122 27.92 -4.16 5.71
C LYS A 122 27.14 -5.46 5.96
N LEU A 123 26.65 -6.08 4.90
CA LEU A 123 25.96 -7.35 4.93
C LEU A 123 26.90 -8.49 4.52
N GLY A 124 26.58 -9.69 4.95
CA GLY A 124 27.37 -10.88 4.68
C GLY A 124 26.53 -12.08 4.24
N PRO A 125 27.18 -13.19 3.93
CA PRO A 125 26.51 -14.43 3.51
C PRO A 125 25.41 -14.84 4.47
N GLY A 126 24.23 -15.09 3.93
CA GLY A 126 23.06 -15.52 4.68
C GLY A 126 22.20 -14.37 5.24
N ASP A 127 22.64 -13.10 5.23
CA ASP A 127 21.77 -11.96 5.50
C ASP A 127 20.66 -11.85 4.43
N ILE A 128 19.52 -11.27 4.77
CA ILE A 128 18.38 -11.15 3.85
C ILE A 128 17.86 -9.72 3.83
N ILE A 129 17.64 -9.22 2.62
CA ILE A 129 16.87 -8.01 2.34
C ILE A 129 15.48 -8.41 1.86
N ILE A 130 14.44 -7.81 2.47
CA ILE A 130 13.06 -7.84 1.98
C ILE A 130 12.74 -6.41 1.55
N GLU A 131 12.58 -6.17 0.26
CA GLU A 131 12.28 -4.85 -0.28
C GLU A 131 10.76 -4.72 -0.47
N GLY A 132 10.12 -3.96 0.43
CA GLY A 132 8.67 -3.74 0.49
C GLY A 132 8.21 -2.38 -0.03
N GLY A 133 9.07 -1.65 -0.72
CA GLY A 133 8.84 -0.27 -1.18
C GLY A 133 8.08 -0.13 -2.49
N ASN A 134 7.51 -1.21 -3.04
CA ASN A 134 6.79 -1.23 -4.32
C ASN A 134 7.61 -0.65 -5.48
N SER A 135 8.84 -1.10 -5.61
CA SER A 135 9.78 -0.68 -6.65
C SER A 135 9.42 -1.22 -8.04
N TYR A 136 10.07 -0.68 -9.06
CA TYR A 136 9.98 -1.23 -10.41
C TYR A 136 10.59 -2.63 -10.46
N TYR A 137 9.86 -3.60 -10.95
CA TYR A 137 10.26 -5.01 -10.91
C TYR A 137 11.60 -5.31 -11.59
N LYS A 138 11.98 -4.57 -12.66
CA LYS A 138 13.28 -4.72 -13.33
C LYS A 138 14.44 -4.27 -12.43
N ASP A 139 14.25 -3.28 -11.58
CA ASP A 139 15.24 -2.90 -10.57
C ASP A 139 15.40 -4.00 -9.52
N SER A 140 14.31 -4.65 -9.12
CA SER A 140 14.37 -5.76 -8.17
C SER A 140 15.14 -6.95 -8.72
N ILE A 141 14.98 -7.27 -10.01
CA ILE A 141 15.78 -8.32 -10.68
C ILE A 141 17.26 -7.97 -10.61
N ARG A 142 17.64 -6.75 -11.04
CA ARG A 142 19.04 -6.29 -11.04
C ARG A 142 19.66 -6.33 -9.64
N ARG A 143 18.92 -5.85 -8.65
CA ARG A 143 19.34 -5.82 -7.23
C ARG A 143 19.54 -7.25 -6.71
N ALA A 144 18.61 -8.16 -6.97
CA ALA A 144 18.70 -9.53 -6.54
C ALA A 144 19.96 -10.22 -7.11
N GLU A 145 20.27 -10.01 -8.40
CA GLU A 145 21.50 -10.54 -9.04
C GLU A 145 22.77 -9.97 -8.39
N GLU A 146 22.76 -8.71 -7.98
CA GLU A 146 23.89 -8.07 -7.30
C GLU A 146 24.11 -8.64 -5.89
N PHE A 147 23.04 -8.76 -5.09
CA PHE A 147 23.10 -9.26 -3.72
C PHE A 147 23.48 -10.76 -3.69
N GLN A 148 22.97 -11.54 -4.64
CA GLN A 148 23.27 -12.97 -4.75
C GLN A 148 24.77 -13.28 -4.94
N LYS A 149 25.52 -12.39 -5.60
CA LYS A 149 26.99 -12.56 -5.76
C LYS A 149 27.76 -12.64 -4.45
N ASN A 150 27.19 -12.08 -3.38
CA ASN A 150 27.72 -12.12 -2.03
C ASN A 150 26.93 -13.03 -1.09
N GLU A 151 26.16 -13.96 -1.63
CA GLU A 151 25.34 -14.92 -0.88
C GLU A 151 24.34 -14.22 0.06
N ILE A 152 23.90 -13.00 -0.27
CA ILE A 152 22.88 -12.25 0.45
C ILE A 152 21.53 -12.49 -0.23
N GLY A 153 20.55 -12.94 0.54
CA GLY A 153 19.18 -13.13 0.04
C GLY A 153 18.52 -11.80 -0.28
N TYR A 154 17.80 -11.74 -1.40
CA TYR A 154 16.99 -10.58 -1.77
C TYR A 154 15.59 -11.04 -2.19
N LEU A 155 14.57 -10.50 -1.51
CA LEU A 155 13.16 -10.74 -1.80
C LEU A 155 12.49 -9.41 -2.12
N ASP A 156 11.81 -9.33 -3.24
CA ASP A 156 10.92 -8.22 -3.58
C ASP A 156 9.52 -8.54 -3.07
N CYS A 157 8.97 -7.63 -2.27
CA CYS A 157 7.71 -7.85 -1.56
C CYS A 157 6.72 -6.72 -1.87
N GLY A 158 5.87 -6.93 -2.86
CA GLY A 158 4.76 -6.03 -3.14
C GLY A 158 3.75 -6.04 -1.99
N THR A 159 3.53 -4.87 -1.38
CA THR A 159 2.64 -4.72 -0.23
C THR A 159 1.39 -3.95 -0.62
N SER A 160 0.22 -4.52 -0.34
CA SER A 160 -1.09 -3.87 -0.50
C SER A 160 -1.89 -3.91 0.81
N GLY A 161 -2.95 -3.11 0.88
CA GLY A 161 -3.80 -2.96 2.06
C GLY A 161 -3.60 -1.63 2.80
N GLY A 162 -2.73 -0.74 2.30
CA GLY A 162 -2.49 0.57 2.91
C GLY A 162 -1.97 0.48 4.35
N ILE A 163 -2.20 1.55 5.12
CA ILE A 163 -1.75 1.65 6.52
C ILE A 163 -2.41 0.58 7.38
N GLU A 164 -3.71 0.36 7.19
CA GLU A 164 -4.49 -0.63 7.93
C GLU A 164 -4.00 -2.05 7.64
N GLY A 165 -3.74 -2.36 6.36
CA GLY A 165 -3.14 -3.64 5.97
C GLY A 165 -1.78 -3.86 6.62
N ALA A 166 -0.87 -2.90 6.56
CA ALA A 166 0.44 -3.01 7.19
C ALA A 166 0.33 -3.24 8.71
N ARG A 167 -0.69 -2.66 9.35
CA ARG A 167 -0.89 -2.77 10.80
C ARG A 167 -1.51 -4.10 11.23
N HIS A 168 -2.40 -4.67 10.43
CA HIS A 168 -3.21 -5.79 10.88
C HIS A 168 -3.33 -6.94 9.88
N GLN A 169 -3.36 -6.66 8.58
CA GLN A 169 -3.82 -7.64 7.58
C GLN A 169 -3.23 -7.32 6.19
N ALA A 170 -1.92 -7.45 6.02
CA ALA A 170 -1.27 -7.16 4.75
C ALA A 170 -1.67 -8.16 3.64
N CYS A 171 -1.70 -7.66 2.40
CA CYS A 171 -1.69 -8.49 1.21
C CYS A 171 -0.30 -8.40 0.57
N LEU A 172 0.41 -9.55 0.49
CA LEU A 172 1.82 -9.61 0.14
C LEU A 172 2.06 -10.50 -1.09
N MET A 173 2.83 -9.98 -2.04
CA MET A 173 3.26 -10.68 -3.24
C MET A 173 4.79 -10.74 -3.23
N ILE A 174 5.37 -11.92 -3.05
CA ILE A 174 6.80 -12.09 -2.78
C ILE A 174 7.48 -12.78 -3.94
N GLY A 175 8.50 -12.12 -4.51
CA GLY A 175 9.42 -12.67 -5.49
C GLY A 175 10.82 -12.86 -4.91
N GLY A 176 11.58 -13.80 -5.49
CA GLY A 176 12.96 -14.04 -5.10
C GLY A 176 13.34 -15.52 -5.10
N ASP A 177 14.52 -15.81 -4.58
CA ASP A 177 14.96 -17.20 -4.40
C ASP A 177 14.04 -17.95 -3.44
N LYS A 178 13.66 -19.17 -3.82
CA LYS A 178 12.67 -19.95 -3.07
C LYS A 178 13.18 -20.41 -1.70
N GLU A 179 14.45 -20.76 -1.58
CA GLU A 179 15.02 -21.21 -0.30
C GLU A 179 15.12 -20.02 0.65
N THR A 180 15.52 -18.86 0.15
CA THR A 180 15.50 -17.60 0.89
C THR A 180 14.09 -17.29 1.37
N PHE A 181 13.07 -17.36 0.49
CA PHE A 181 11.68 -17.15 0.88
C PHE A 181 11.24 -18.12 1.99
N LEU A 182 11.47 -19.42 1.82
CA LEU A 182 11.08 -20.44 2.80
C LEU A 182 11.75 -20.24 4.16
N SER A 183 12.97 -19.71 4.19
CA SER A 183 13.70 -19.43 5.44
C SER A 183 13.07 -18.32 6.28
N VAL A 184 12.24 -17.45 5.69
CA VAL A 184 11.57 -16.32 6.34
C VAL A 184 10.05 -16.31 6.10
N GLU A 185 9.49 -17.38 5.55
CA GLU A 185 8.06 -17.46 5.22
C GLU A 185 7.14 -17.15 6.40
N GLN A 186 7.59 -17.49 7.61
CA GLN A 186 6.82 -17.23 8.83
C GLN A 186 6.53 -15.74 9.01
N LEU A 187 7.47 -14.84 8.66
CA LEU A 187 7.23 -13.40 8.73
C LEU A 187 6.03 -12.96 7.85
N PHE A 188 5.94 -13.51 6.66
CA PHE A 188 4.84 -13.19 5.74
C PHE A 188 3.51 -13.77 6.23
N LYS A 189 3.53 -14.97 6.84
CA LYS A 189 2.36 -15.57 7.47
C LYS A 189 1.82 -14.74 8.62
N ASP A 190 2.72 -14.19 9.43
CA ASP A 190 2.35 -13.46 10.63
C ASP A 190 1.76 -12.08 10.32
N VAL A 191 2.29 -11.37 9.30
CA VAL A 191 1.81 -10.02 8.97
C VAL A 191 0.68 -9.99 7.95
N ALA A 192 0.47 -11.06 7.18
CA ALA A 192 -0.59 -11.12 6.18
C ALA A 192 -1.94 -11.54 6.78
N ILE A 193 -3.03 -11.13 6.13
CA ILE A 193 -4.33 -11.75 6.38
C ILE A 193 -4.29 -13.24 5.99
N GLU A 194 -5.16 -14.06 6.58
CA GLU A 194 -5.32 -15.45 6.15
C GLU A 194 -5.47 -15.54 4.63
N ARG A 195 -4.61 -16.33 3.96
CA ARG A 195 -4.52 -16.44 2.49
C ARG A 195 -4.08 -15.14 1.78
N GLY A 196 -3.53 -14.16 2.50
CA GLY A 196 -3.14 -12.84 1.98
C GLY A 196 -1.69 -12.74 1.53
N TYR A 197 -0.91 -13.80 1.49
CA TYR A 197 0.42 -13.77 0.91
C TYR A 197 0.59 -14.84 -0.19
N LEU A 198 1.47 -14.53 -1.14
CA LEU A 198 1.79 -15.40 -2.27
C LEU A 198 3.28 -15.36 -2.56
N TYR A 199 3.93 -16.53 -2.59
CA TYR A 199 5.22 -16.66 -3.28
C TYR A 199 4.95 -16.65 -4.79
N ALA A 200 5.32 -15.55 -5.44
CA ALA A 200 5.00 -15.29 -6.83
C ALA A 200 5.99 -15.94 -7.82
N GLY A 201 7.20 -16.30 -7.34
CA GLY A 201 8.23 -16.91 -8.17
C GLY A 201 9.59 -16.21 -8.08
N ALA A 202 10.33 -16.17 -9.19
CA ALA A 202 11.65 -15.58 -9.26
C ALA A 202 11.67 -14.08 -8.89
N SER A 203 12.89 -13.55 -8.66
CA SER A 203 13.10 -12.13 -8.33
C SER A 203 12.42 -11.21 -9.32
N GLY A 204 11.76 -10.17 -8.80
CA GLY A 204 10.94 -9.21 -9.53
C GLY A 204 9.47 -9.61 -9.67
N SER A 205 9.10 -10.88 -9.47
CA SER A 205 7.71 -11.34 -9.65
C SER A 205 6.73 -10.76 -8.63
N GLY A 206 7.18 -10.48 -7.41
CA GLY A 206 6.35 -9.83 -6.38
C GLY A 206 5.99 -8.40 -6.76
N HIS A 207 7.00 -7.60 -7.09
CA HIS A 207 6.79 -6.21 -7.53
C HIS A 207 6.07 -6.14 -8.89
N PHE A 208 6.29 -7.11 -9.78
CA PHE A 208 5.53 -7.21 -11.03
C PHE A 208 4.03 -7.36 -10.76
N LEU A 209 3.65 -8.31 -9.89
CA LEU A 209 2.25 -8.49 -9.52
C LEU A 209 1.68 -7.26 -8.81
N LYS A 210 2.46 -6.62 -7.93
CA LYS A 210 2.03 -5.39 -7.25
C LYS A 210 1.81 -4.24 -8.21
N MET A 211 2.68 -4.08 -9.20
CA MET A 211 2.54 -3.10 -10.27
C MET A 211 1.24 -3.29 -11.05
N ILE A 212 0.93 -4.53 -11.47
CA ILE A 212 -0.33 -4.86 -12.17
C ILE A 212 -1.54 -4.62 -11.27
N HIS A 213 -1.46 -5.02 -9.99
CA HIS A 213 -2.51 -4.74 -9.00
C HIS A 213 -2.83 -3.24 -8.94
N ASN A 214 -1.81 -2.38 -8.88
CA ASN A 214 -2.03 -0.94 -8.84
C ASN A 214 -2.60 -0.39 -10.16
N GLY A 215 -2.22 -0.96 -11.29
CA GLY A 215 -2.86 -0.63 -12.57
C GLY A 215 -4.35 -0.91 -12.56
N ILE A 216 -4.76 -2.07 -12.05
CA ILE A 216 -6.18 -2.44 -11.88
C ILE A 216 -6.88 -1.48 -10.91
N GLU A 217 -6.26 -1.16 -9.78
CA GLU A 217 -6.77 -0.22 -8.78
C GLU A 217 -7.05 1.16 -9.39
N TYR A 218 -6.17 1.68 -10.25
CA TYR A 218 -6.39 2.94 -10.98
C TYR A 218 -7.66 2.89 -11.84
N GLY A 219 -7.83 1.83 -12.61
CA GLY A 219 -9.02 1.63 -13.43
C GLY A 219 -10.30 1.55 -12.61
N MET A 220 -10.28 0.82 -11.49
CA MET A 220 -11.42 0.70 -10.58
C MET A 220 -11.80 2.05 -9.97
N MET A 221 -10.82 2.80 -9.44
CA MET A 221 -11.06 4.12 -8.86
C MET A 221 -11.60 5.11 -9.89
N GLN A 222 -11.06 5.09 -11.11
CA GLN A 222 -11.53 5.96 -12.19
C GLN A 222 -12.99 5.67 -12.56
N ALA A 223 -13.35 4.39 -12.71
CA ALA A 223 -14.71 4.00 -13.02
C ALA A 223 -15.71 4.38 -11.92
N ILE A 224 -15.34 4.21 -10.65
CA ILE A 224 -16.13 4.65 -9.50
C ILE A 224 -16.31 6.17 -9.56
N GLY A 225 -15.21 6.94 -9.74
CA GLY A 225 -15.26 8.40 -9.81
C GLY A 225 -16.16 8.92 -10.93
N GLU A 226 -16.08 8.34 -12.13
CA GLU A 226 -16.95 8.70 -13.28
C GLU A 226 -18.43 8.39 -12.97
N GLY A 227 -18.70 7.23 -12.37
CA GLY A 227 -20.05 6.85 -11.97
C GLY A 227 -20.65 7.83 -10.96
N PHE A 228 -19.92 8.16 -9.90
CA PHE A 228 -20.37 9.15 -8.90
C PHE A 228 -20.52 10.55 -9.48
N GLN A 229 -19.68 10.95 -10.44
CA GLN A 229 -19.86 12.22 -11.14
C GLN A 229 -21.16 12.27 -11.93
N LEU A 230 -21.56 11.18 -12.60
CA LEU A 230 -22.85 11.10 -13.30
C LEU A 230 -24.02 11.17 -12.33
N VAL A 231 -23.95 10.46 -11.20
CA VAL A 231 -24.98 10.50 -10.15
C VAL A 231 -25.11 11.93 -9.60
N GLN A 232 -24.01 12.59 -9.28
CA GLN A 232 -23.98 13.95 -8.73
C GLN A 232 -24.52 15.00 -9.71
N LYS A 233 -24.31 14.83 -11.02
CA LYS A 233 -24.77 15.76 -12.06
C LYS A 233 -26.17 15.44 -12.59
N SER A 234 -26.79 14.36 -12.15
CA SER A 234 -28.14 14.00 -12.58
C SER A 234 -29.18 15.00 -12.06
N GLU A 235 -30.36 14.99 -12.66
CA GLU A 235 -31.52 15.78 -12.19
C GLU A 235 -32.14 15.26 -10.88
N TYR A 236 -31.71 14.08 -10.40
CA TYR A 236 -32.19 13.46 -9.19
C TYR A 236 -31.39 13.93 -7.97
N ALA A 237 -32.08 14.23 -6.87
CA ALA A 237 -31.44 14.63 -5.61
C ALA A 237 -30.97 13.40 -4.81
N PHE A 238 -29.94 12.72 -5.30
CA PHE A 238 -29.37 11.57 -4.61
C PHE A 238 -28.50 11.98 -3.42
N ASP A 239 -28.64 11.23 -2.34
CA ASP A 239 -27.68 11.24 -1.25
C ASP A 239 -26.52 10.29 -1.61
N LEU A 240 -25.34 10.85 -1.90
CA LEU A 240 -24.19 10.09 -2.41
C LEU A 240 -23.67 9.08 -1.39
N GLU A 241 -23.73 9.37 -0.08
CA GLU A 241 -23.36 8.42 0.97
C GLU A 241 -24.28 7.19 0.91
N GLN A 242 -25.59 7.41 0.82
CA GLN A 242 -26.55 6.33 0.75
C GLN A 242 -26.42 5.51 -0.55
N VAL A 243 -26.02 6.15 -1.65
CA VAL A 243 -25.71 5.44 -2.90
C VAL A 243 -24.49 4.54 -2.71
N ALA A 244 -23.39 5.05 -2.14
CA ALA A 244 -22.20 4.26 -1.85
C ALA A 244 -22.52 3.07 -0.93
N ARG A 245 -23.27 3.34 0.14
CA ARG A 245 -23.69 2.31 1.11
C ARG A 245 -24.52 1.20 0.46
N VAL A 246 -25.52 1.53 -0.32
CA VAL A 246 -26.37 0.50 -0.96
C VAL A 246 -25.59 -0.29 -1.99
N TRP A 247 -24.67 0.35 -2.72
CA TRP A 247 -23.81 -0.35 -3.69
C TRP A 247 -22.76 -1.24 -3.00
N ASN A 248 -22.31 -0.87 -1.81
CA ASN A 248 -21.41 -1.73 -1.01
C ASN A 248 -22.12 -2.94 -0.39
N HIS A 249 -23.46 -2.90 -0.24
CA HIS A 249 -24.27 -3.95 0.38
C HIS A 249 -25.03 -4.79 -0.66
N GLY A 250 -24.38 -5.86 -1.15
CA GLY A 250 -25.01 -6.88 -2.01
C GLY A 250 -24.91 -6.62 -3.51
N SER A 251 -24.40 -5.49 -3.99
CA SER A 251 -24.20 -5.27 -5.41
C SER A 251 -22.91 -5.94 -5.93
N VAL A 252 -22.81 -6.09 -7.26
CA VAL A 252 -21.63 -6.68 -7.92
C VAL A 252 -20.38 -5.80 -7.75
N ILE A 253 -20.56 -4.49 -7.58
CA ILE A 253 -19.44 -3.53 -7.43
C ILE A 253 -19.07 -3.26 -5.96
N ARG A 254 -19.59 -4.06 -5.02
CA ARG A 254 -19.20 -3.99 -3.62
C ARG A 254 -17.70 -4.28 -3.45
N GLY A 255 -17.09 -3.68 -2.46
CA GLY A 255 -15.68 -3.95 -2.11
C GLY A 255 -15.09 -2.81 -1.31
N TRP A 256 -13.84 -2.98 -0.91
CA TRP A 256 -13.19 -2.02 -0.01
C TRP A 256 -13.12 -0.59 -0.56
N LEU A 257 -12.94 -0.41 -1.87
CA LEU A 257 -12.99 0.95 -2.46
C LEU A 257 -14.37 1.60 -2.31
N MET A 258 -15.45 0.82 -2.38
CA MET A 258 -16.80 1.33 -2.17
C MET A 258 -17.09 1.62 -0.69
N GLU A 259 -16.56 0.80 0.23
CA GLU A 259 -16.62 1.04 1.68
C GLU A 259 -15.89 2.35 2.04
N ILE A 260 -14.68 2.54 1.53
CA ILE A 260 -13.94 3.80 1.70
C ILE A 260 -14.73 5.00 1.13
N MET A 261 -15.38 4.81 -0.01
CA MET A 261 -16.21 5.87 -0.61
C MET A 261 -17.41 6.24 0.28
N GLU A 262 -18.09 5.25 0.89
CA GLU A 262 -19.16 5.44 1.87
C GLU A 262 -18.66 6.26 3.07
N ASP A 263 -17.53 5.86 3.68
CA ASP A 263 -16.94 6.53 4.83
C ASP A 263 -16.54 7.99 4.50
N GLN A 264 -15.89 8.21 3.35
CA GLN A 264 -15.47 9.55 2.93
C GLN A 264 -16.64 10.49 2.64
N LEU A 265 -17.74 9.99 2.08
CA LEU A 265 -18.95 10.78 1.86
C LEU A 265 -19.72 11.05 3.15
N ASN A 266 -19.65 10.16 4.13
CA ASN A 266 -20.20 10.38 5.47
C ASN A 266 -19.45 11.48 6.22
N GLU A 267 -18.11 11.48 6.16
CA GLU A 267 -17.28 12.51 6.81
C GLU A 267 -17.29 13.84 6.06
N HIS A 268 -17.36 13.80 4.73
CA HIS A 268 -17.23 14.94 3.84
C HIS A 268 -18.32 14.94 2.76
N PRO A 269 -19.55 15.33 3.08
CA PRO A 269 -20.65 15.33 2.12
C PRO A 269 -20.28 16.09 0.83
N ASN A 270 -20.55 15.46 -0.33
CA ASN A 270 -20.20 15.98 -1.66
C ASN A 270 -18.68 16.22 -1.88
N LEU A 271 -17.80 15.76 -1.01
CA LEU A 271 -16.35 15.95 -1.08
C LEU A 271 -15.92 17.41 -1.28
N SER A 272 -16.68 18.36 -0.72
CA SER A 272 -16.50 19.81 -0.94
C SER A 272 -15.15 20.36 -0.49
N ASN A 273 -14.47 19.66 0.41
CA ASN A 273 -13.12 19.98 0.91
C ASN A 273 -11.98 19.37 0.06
N TYR A 274 -12.30 18.57 -0.98
CA TYR A 274 -11.31 18.00 -1.88
C TYR A 274 -11.16 18.84 -3.15
N ARG A 275 -9.94 18.93 -3.67
CA ARG A 275 -9.67 19.37 -5.03
C ARG A 275 -9.54 18.15 -5.94
N GLY A 276 -10.05 18.25 -7.17
CA GLY A 276 -9.97 17.19 -8.18
C GLY A 276 -8.59 17.01 -8.81
N ILE A 277 -7.52 17.04 -8.01
CA ILE A 277 -6.13 16.88 -8.45
C ILE A 277 -5.59 15.57 -7.87
N VAL A 278 -5.21 14.64 -8.73
CA VAL A 278 -4.76 13.31 -8.33
C VAL A 278 -3.36 13.02 -8.86
N SER A 279 -2.39 12.83 -7.95
CA SER A 279 -1.04 12.42 -8.33
C SER A 279 -1.01 10.99 -8.85
N ALA A 280 -0.14 10.72 -9.82
CA ALA A 280 0.17 9.38 -10.29
C ALA A 280 1.52 8.94 -9.71
N SER A 281 1.55 7.77 -9.07
CA SER A 281 2.79 7.06 -8.74
C SER A 281 3.31 6.26 -9.95
N GLY A 282 4.50 5.66 -9.83
CA GLY A 282 5.14 4.97 -10.95
C GLY A 282 4.41 3.73 -11.44
N GLU A 283 3.66 3.04 -10.58
CA GLU A 283 3.19 1.66 -10.83
C GLU A 283 2.25 1.55 -12.04
N ALA A 284 1.28 2.47 -12.18
CA ALA A 284 0.39 2.43 -13.35
C ALA A 284 1.13 2.79 -14.65
N LYS A 285 2.11 3.70 -14.59
CA LYS A 285 2.98 4.01 -15.71
C LYS A 285 3.78 2.78 -16.12
N TRP A 286 4.45 2.12 -15.19
CA TRP A 286 5.20 0.89 -15.45
C TRP A 286 4.31 -0.24 -15.98
N THR A 287 3.04 -0.32 -15.51
CA THR A 287 2.07 -1.28 -16.04
C THR A 287 1.80 -1.02 -17.52
N VAL A 288 1.58 0.23 -17.92
CA VAL A 288 1.32 0.60 -19.31
C VAL A 288 2.57 0.36 -20.19
N GLU A 289 3.76 0.77 -19.70
CA GLU A 289 5.03 0.53 -20.40
C GLU A 289 5.29 -0.98 -20.61
N THR A 290 5.08 -1.78 -19.59
CA THR A 290 5.21 -3.24 -19.67
C THR A 290 4.18 -3.86 -20.61
N ALA A 291 2.95 -3.37 -20.59
CA ALA A 291 1.92 -3.83 -21.53
C ALA A 291 2.28 -3.55 -22.99
N LEU A 292 2.90 -2.40 -23.26
CA LEU A 292 3.43 -2.08 -24.60
C LEU A 292 4.56 -3.03 -25.00
N GLU A 293 5.51 -3.31 -24.10
CA GLU A 293 6.60 -4.27 -24.32
C GLU A 293 6.08 -5.68 -24.63
N MET A 294 5.00 -6.08 -23.95
CA MET A 294 4.37 -7.41 -24.09
C MET A 294 3.31 -7.47 -25.19
N ALA A 295 3.03 -6.35 -25.87
CA ALA A 295 1.95 -6.22 -26.85
C ALA A 295 0.57 -6.59 -26.29
N VAL A 296 0.29 -6.29 -25.01
CA VAL A 296 -0.99 -6.53 -24.33
C VAL A 296 -1.80 -5.22 -24.30
N PRO A 297 -3.03 -5.18 -24.84
CA PRO A 297 -3.87 -4.00 -24.78
C PRO A 297 -4.40 -3.77 -23.36
N VAL A 298 -4.21 -2.57 -22.80
CA VAL A 298 -4.68 -2.16 -21.47
C VAL A 298 -5.41 -0.82 -21.50
N PRO A 299 -6.46 -0.65 -22.31
CA PRO A 299 -7.08 0.66 -22.55
C PRO A 299 -7.64 1.28 -21.26
N VAL A 300 -8.26 0.52 -20.36
CA VAL A 300 -8.83 1.01 -19.11
C VAL A 300 -7.73 1.56 -18.19
N ILE A 301 -6.65 0.81 -18.00
CA ILE A 301 -5.52 1.22 -17.14
C ILE A 301 -4.82 2.43 -17.75
N ALA A 302 -4.56 2.43 -19.07
CA ALA A 302 -3.90 3.54 -19.74
C ALA A 302 -4.73 4.82 -19.64
N THR A 303 -6.04 4.75 -19.90
CA THR A 303 -6.93 5.92 -19.78
C THR A 303 -7.00 6.44 -18.36
N SER A 304 -7.09 5.58 -17.35
CA SER A 304 -7.10 6.01 -15.94
C SER A 304 -5.81 6.73 -15.52
N LEU A 305 -4.65 6.31 -16.04
CA LEU A 305 -3.38 7.00 -15.85
C LEU A 305 -3.40 8.40 -16.51
N PHE A 306 -3.89 8.50 -17.74
CA PHE A 306 -4.01 9.76 -18.45
C PHE A 306 -4.98 10.74 -17.78
N MET A 307 -6.09 10.23 -17.20
CA MET A 307 -7.02 11.06 -16.42
C MET A 307 -6.34 11.66 -15.18
N ARG A 308 -5.46 10.93 -14.49
CA ARG A 308 -4.67 11.51 -13.39
C ARG A 308 -3.72 12.59 -13.87
N ASN A 309 -3.04 12.39 -15.00
CA ASN A 309 -2.18 13.40 -15.58
C ASN A 309 -2.97 14.65 -15.96
N LEU A 310 -4.13 14.45 -16.61
CA LEU A 310 -5.03 15.55 -17.00
C LEU A 310 -5.53 16.33 -15.78
N SER A 311 -5.78 15.68 -14.65
CA SER A 311 -6.25 16.35 -13.43
C SER A 311 -5.25 17.35 -12.85
N GLN A 312 -3.99 17.33 -13.29
CA GLN A 312 -2.92 18.23 -12.85
C GLN A 312 -2.71 19.40 -13.80
N GLU A 313 -3.38 19.40 -14.98
CA GLU A 313 -3.30 20.50 -15.94
C GLU A 313 -4.41 21.53 -15.68
N GLU A 314 -4.04 22.75 -15.32
CA GLU A 314 -5.02 23.85 -15.13
C GLU A 314 -5.47 24.46 -16.47
N ASP A 315 -4.60 24.45 -17.49
CA ASP A 315 -4.84 25.10 -18.79
C ASP A 315 -4.09 24.35 -19.90
N SER A 316 -4.75 23.30 -20.40
CA SER A 316 -4.15 22.35 -21.34
C SER A 316 -3.77 22.99 -22.69
N PHE A 317 -2.49 22.90 -23.05
CA PHE A 317 -2.01 23.39 -24.37
C PHE A 317 -2.65 22.61 -25.53
N SER A 318 -2.96 21.33 -25.37
CA SER A 318 -3.66 20.54 -26.39
C SER A 318 -5.06 21.07 -26.66
N ALA A 319 -5.77 21.47 -25.60
CA ALA A 319 -7.09 22.11 -25.76
C ALA A 319 -6.98 23.48 -26.44
N LYS A 320 -5.94 24.27 -26.15
CA LYS A 320 -5.65 25.55 -26.89
C LYS A 320 -5.43 25.32 -28.38
N VAL A 321 -4.64 24.30 -28.74
CA VAL A 321 -4.45 23.92 -30.14
C VAL A 321 -5.76 23.59 -30.82
N VAL A 322 -6.61 22.80 -30.21
CA VAL A 322 -7.93 22.45 -30.76
C VAL A 322 -8.80 23.71 -30.89
N SER A 323 -8.82 24.59 -29.89
CA SER A 323 -9.56 25.86 -29.94
C SER A 323 -9.07 26.77 -31.11
N ALA A 324 -7.75 26.93 -31.23
CA ALA A 324 -7.16 27.70 -32.30
C ALA A 324 -7.46 27.15 -33.69
N LEU A 325 -7.41 25.81 -33.86
CA LEU A 325 -7.79 25.15 -35.12
C LEU A 325 -9.27 25.38 -35.47
N ARG A 326 -10.16 25.23 -34.50
CA ARG A 326 -11.59 25.48 -34.70
C ARG A 326 -11.89 26.92 -35.06
N ASN A 327 -11.22 27.87 -34.41
CA ASN A 327 -11.32 29.28 -34.77
C ASN A 327 -10.79 29.52 -36.20
N GLY A 328 -9.62 28.97 -36.54
CA GLY A 328 -8.97 29.22 -37.84
C GLY A 328 -9.75 28.68 -39.03
N PHE A 329 -10.38 27.53 -38.93
CA PHE A 329 -11.14 26.98 -40.07
C PHE A 329 -12.65 27.30 -40.04
N GLY A 330 -13.24 27.58 -38.89
CA GLY A 330 -14.70 27.72 -38.74
C GLY A 330 -15.14 29.04 -38.08
N GLY A 331 -14.23 29.90 -37.65
CA GLY A 331 -14.53 31.16 -36.94
C GLY A 331 -15.23 30.90 -35.57
N HIS A 332 -15.04 29.70 -34.95
CA HIS A 332 -15.61 29.43 -33.65
C HIS A 332 -15.00 30.35 -32.58
N GLU A 333 -15.84 30.82 -31.68
CA GLU A 333 -15.40 31.66 -30.54
C GLU A 333 -14.32 30.96 -29.71
N ILE A 334 -13.37 31.78 -29.26
CA ILE A 334 -12.33 31.35 -28.29
C ILE A 334 -12.60 32.01 -26.94
N VAL A 335 -12.25 31.34 -25.86
CA VAL A 335 -12.21 31.95 -24.53
C VAL A 335 -10.85 32.55 -24.33
N GLU A 336 -10.77 33.84 -24.13
CA GLU A 336 -9.51 34.57 -23.94
C GLU A 336 -9.01 34.39 -22.47
N LYS A 337 -7.70 34.47 -22.29
CA LYS A 337 -7.09 34.35 -20.98
C LYS A 337 -7.41 35.59 -20.14
N GLY A 338 -8.29 35.47 -19.17
CA GLY A 338 -8.70 36.58 -18.28
C GLY A 338 -10.23 36.74 -18.14
N GLU A 339 -11.01 35.97 -18.89
CA GLU A 339 -12.44 35.78 -18.63
C GLU A 339 -12.58 34.47 -17.84
#